data_e391f184fa9a48478a45f78939269deb
#
_entry.id   e391f184fa9a48478a45f78939269deb
#
_cell.length_a   1.000
_cell.length_b   1.000
_cell.length_c   1.000
_cell.angle_alpha   90.00
_cell.angle_beta   90.00
_cell.angle_gamma   90.00
#
_symmetry.space_group_name_H-M   'P 1'
#
loop_
_entity.id
_entity.type
_entity.pdbx_description
1 polymer ?
#
loop_
_entity_poly.entity_id
_entity_poly.type
_entity_poly.pdbx_seq_one_letter_code
_entity_poly.pdbx_strand_id
1 'polypeptide(L)'
;MINRYETTLCYLYGPDGVLMMHRTKKEKDINKDKYIGVGGHIEQGESPDECVIREVKEETGLTLCSFRLRAVITFVIDDIDEVTFLYTSDDYQGEMKTCNEGDLVWVKEEKIEELPIWPGDKIFFRLLKERSDVFSLKLHYIHDELVSAAVDGKTIDFVV
;
A
#
# COMPACT_ATOMS: atom_id res chain seq x y z
N MET A 1 -10.39 13.60 -20.64
CA MET A 1 -9.24 12.73 -20.37
C MET A 1 -9.40 12.08 -19.01
N ILE A 2 -9.19 10.76 -18.94
CA ILE A 2 -9.34 10.00 -17.70
C ILE A 2 -8.00 9.99 -16.96
N ASN A 3 -7.99 10.49 -15.73
CA ASN A 3 -6.82 10.42 -14.86
C ASN A 3 -6.87 9.12 -14.06
N ARG A 4 -6.34 8.04 -14.65
CA ARG A 4 -6.33 6.73 -14.02
C ARG A 4 -4.93 6.15 -14.01
N TYR A 5 -4.49 5.72 -12.85
CA TYR A 5 -3.17 5.17 -12.63
C TYR A 5 -3.26 3.72 -12.15
N GLU A 6 -2.25 2.93 -12.48
CA GLU A 6 -2.10 1.57 -11.99
C GLU A 6 -0.82 1.49 -11.18
N THR A 7 -0.93 1.04 -9.94
CA THR A 7 0.20 0.98 -9.01
C THR A 7 0.24 -0.37 -8.29
N THR A 8 1.36 -0.61 -7.63
CA THR A 8 1.50 -1.71 -6.68
C THR A 8 1.79 -1.16 -5.29
N LEU A 9 1.43 -1.94 -4.29
CA LEU A 9 1.69 -1.64 -2.90
C LEU A 9 2.05 -2.96 -2.21
N CYS A 10 3.13 -2.98 -1.46
CA CYS A 10 3.60 -4.20 -0.80
C CYS A 10 3.92 -3.94 0.66
N TYR A 11 3.43 -4.83 1.52
CA TYR A 11 3.81 -4.86 2.92
C TYR A 11 4.61 -6.11 3.20
N LEU A 12 5.84 -5.92 3.69
CA LEU A 12 6.70 -7.02 4.10
C LEU A 12 6.51 -7.27 5.59
N TYR A 13 6.34 -8.53 5.94
CA TYR A 13 6.15 -8.96 7.32
C TYR A 13 7.42 -9.63 7.81
N GLY A 14 7.86 -9.27 9.00
CA GLY A 14 9.06 -9.83 9.63
C GLY A 14 8.90 -9.93 11.15
N PRO A 15 9.97 -10.36 11.87
CA PRO A 15 9.91 -10.54 13.33
C PRO A 15 9.57 -9.25 14.08
N ASP A 16 9.94 -8.09 13.52
CA ASP A 16 9.75 -6.80 14.18
C ASP A 16 8.48 -6.08 13.72
N GLY A 17 7.66 -6.73 12.90
CA GLY A 17 6.38 -6.19 12.45
C GLY A 17 6.28 -6.06 10.94
N VAL A 18 5.66 -4.99 10.49
CA VAL A 18 5.40 -4.70 9.07
C VAL A 18 6.34 -3.58 8.63
N LEU A 19 6.99 -3.76 7.48
CA LEU A 19 7.86 -2.72 6.94
C LEU A 19 7.00 -1.63 6.31
N MET A 20 7.17 -0.42 6.78
CA MET A 20 6.48 0.75 6.26
C MET A 20 7.47 1.85 5.92
N MET A 21 7.09 2.68 4.97
CA MET A 21 7.85 3.87 4.60
C MET A 21 7.18 5.10 5.19
N HIS A 22 7.91 5.83 6.02
CA HIS A 22 7.49 7.14 6.50
C HIS A 22 7.93 8.18 5.48
N ARG A 23 6.98 8.79 4.79
CA ARG A 23 7.23 9.71 3.67
C ARG A 23 7.65 11.09 4.20
N THR A 24 8.94 11.31 4.31
CA THR A 24 9.50 12.54 4.91
C THR A 24 10.39 13.35 3.97
N LYS A 25 10.84 12.75 2.85
CA LYS A 25 11.94 13.31 2.04
C LYS A 25 11.52 14.15 0.85
N LYS A 26 10.23 14.19 0.50
CA LYS A 26 9.70 15.03 -0.59
C LYS A 26 8.73 16.05 -0.02
N GLU A 27 8.94 17.34 -0.35
CA GLU A 27 8.05 18.41 0.14
C GLU A 27 6.67 18.39 -0.51
N LYS A 28 6.61 18.13 -1.83
CA LYS A 28 5.35 18.05 -2.58
C LYS A 28 4.97 16.60 -2.78
N ASP A 29 4.31 16.04 -1.77
CA ASP A 29 3.94 14.64 -1.76
C ASP A 29 2.58 14.52 -1.08
N ILE A 30 1.59 13.94 -1.77
CA ILE A 30 0.26 13.69 -1.19
C ILE A 30 0.35 12.80 0.04
N ASN A 31 1.38 11.95 0.10
CA ASN A 31 1.65 11.06 1.23
C ASN A 31 2.58 11.66 2.28
N LYS A 32 2.91 12.94 2.18
CA LYS A 32 3.87 13.56 3.10
C LYS A 32 3.49 13.32 4.56
N ASP A 33 4.48 12.92 5.35
CA ASP A 33 4.37 12.58 6.77
C ASP A 33 3.50 11.36 7.07
N LYS A 34 2.98 10.68 6.05
CA LYS A 34 2.22 9.44 6.23
C LYS A 34 3.11 8.22 6.15
N TYR A 35 2.67 7.16 6.80
CA TYR A 35 3.27 5.83 6.69
C TYR A 35 2.52 5.04 5.63
N ILE A 36 3.24 4.52 4.66
CA ILE A 36 2.68 3.73 3.57
C ILE A 36 3.50 2.46 3.36
N GLY A 37 3.01 1.56 2.52
CA GLY A 37 3.82 0.42 2.05
C GLY A 37 4.80 0.85 0.97
N VAL A 38 5.57 -0.11 0.46
CA VAL A 38 6.48 0.11 -0.67
C VAL A 38 5.80 -0.30 -1.97
N GLY A 39 6.10 0.40 -3.04
CA GLY A 39 5.48 0.14 -4.34
C GLY A 39 5.58 1.35 -5.24
N GLY A 40 4.92 1.31 -6.38
CA GLY A 40 4.92 2.41 -7.31
C GLY A 40 4.15 2.11 -8.58
N HIS A 41 4.32 2.98 -9.57
CA HIS A 41 3.61 2.88 -10.83
C HIS A 41 4.07 1.68 -11.66
N ILE A 42 3.08 0.96 -12.22
CA ILE A 42 3.33 -0.12 -13.17
C ILE A 42 3.79 0.52 -14.48
N GLU A 43 4.93 0.09 -14.98
CA GLU A 43 5.50 0.60 -16.21
C GLU A 43 4.93 -0.11 -17.44
N GLN A 44 5.07 0.51 -18.60
CA GLN A 44 4.61 -0.08 -19.84
C GLN A 44 5.25 -1.45 -20.07
N GLY A 45 4.42 -2.45 -20.38
CA GLY A 45 4.88 -3.82 -20.63
C GLY A 45 5.16 -4.62 -19.37
N GLU A 46 4.91 -4.05 -18.22
CA GLU A 46 5.17 -4.67 -16.92
C GLU A 46 3.87 -5.20 -16.32
N SER A 47 3.89 -6.43 -15.80
CA SER A 47 2.77 -6.95 -15.02
C SER A 47 2.80 -6.37 -13.60
N PRO A 48 1.70 -6.43 -12.85
CA PRO A 48 1.73 -6.07 -11.44
C PRO A 48 2.77 -6.86 -10.65
N ASP A 49 2.94 -8.15 -10.93
CA ASP A 49 3.94 -8.99 -10.26
C ASP A 49 5.37 -8.51 -10.56
N GLU A 50 5.66 -8.19 -11.81
CA GLU A 50 6.96 -7.65 -12.19
C GLU A 50 7.23 -6.29 -11.51
N CYS A 51 6.21 -5.46 -11.45
CA CYS A 51 6.29 -4.14 -10.82
C CYS A 51 6.61 -4.25 -9.33
N VAL A 52 5.91 -5.11 -8.60
CA VAL A 52 6.13 -5.23 -7.15
C VAL A 52 7.53 -5.75 -6.84
N ILE A 53 8.05 -6.69 -7.62
CA ILE A 53 9.41 -7.19 -7.47
C ILE A 53 10.41 -6.04 -7.68
N ARG A 54 10.24 -5.27 -8.75
CA ARG A 54 11.12 -4.15 -9.09
C ARG A 54 11.08 -3.04 -8.04
N GLU A 55 9.87 -2.61 -7.66
CA GLU A 55 9.70 -1.51 -6.71
C GLU A 55 10.23 -1.86 -5.32
N VAL A 56 9.98 -3.08 -4.83
CA VAL A 56 10.53 -3.51 -3.54
C VAL A 56 12.05 -3.50 -3.59
N LYS A 57 12.64 -3.96 -4.68
CA LYS A 57 14.11 -3.95 -4.84
C LYS A 57 14.66 -2.53 -4.89
N GLU A 58 14.04 -1.64 -5.65
CA GLU A 58 14.46 -0.26 -5.78
C GLU A 58 14.37 0.51 -4.46
N GLU A 59 13.26 0.34 -3.75
CA GLU A 59 12.99 1.12 -2.53
C GLU A 59 13.64 0.56 -1.28
N THR A 60 13.77 -0.75 -1.17
CA THR A 60 14.27 -1.39 0.05
C THR A 60 15.61 -2.09 -0.08
N GLY A 61 16.01 -2.46 -1.29
CA GLY A 61 17.18 -3.31 -1.53
C GLY A 61 16.88 -4.79 -1.39
N LEU A 62 15.67 -5.16 -0.93
CA LEU A 62 15.29 -6.55 -0.72
C LEU A 62 14.77 -7.20 -1.99
N THR A 63 15.03 -8.48 -2.16
CA THR A 63 14.53 -9.28 -3.28
C THR A 63 13.42 -10.19 -2.78
N LEU A 64 12.22 -10.03 -3.34
CA LEU A 64 11.08 -10.88 -3.03
C LEU A 64 11.35 -12.30 -3.52
N CYS A 65 11.22 -13.30 -2.65
CA CYS A 65 11.32 -14.71 -2.98
C CYS A 65 9.96 -15.33 -3.25
N SER A 66 8.98 -15.01 -2.40
CA SER A 66 7.57 -15.31 -2.64
C SER A 66 6.71 -14.15 -2.16
N PHE A 67 5.54 -14.01 -2.76
CA PHE A 67 4.62 -12.91 -2.45
C PHE A 67 3.21 -13.30 -2.91
N ARG A 68 2.22 -12.65 -2.32
CA ARG A 68 0.82 -12.96 -2.62
C ARG A 68 0.06 -11.68 -2.94
N LEU A 69 -0.75 -11.73 -3.99
CA LEU A 69 -1.76 -10.71 -4.23
C LEU A 69 -2.86 -10.88 -3.17
N ARG A 70 -3.14 -9.81 -2.44
CA ARG A 70 -4.12 -9.83 -1.36
C ARG A 70 -5.38 -9.05 -1.70
N ALA A 71 -5.24 -7.99 -2.48
CA ALA A 71 -6.38 -7.14 -2.83
C ALA A 71 -6.12 -6.37 -4.11
N VAL A 72 -7.21 -5.97 -4.76
CA VAL A 72 -7.21 -4.93 -5.78
C VAL A 72 -8.00 -3.76 -5.19
N ILE A 73 -7.32 -2.63 -5.00
CA ILE A 73 -7.90 -1.45 -4.35
C ILE A 73 -8.09 -0.35 -5.38
N THR A 74 -9.29 0.19 -5.46
CA THR A 74 -9.56 1.36 -6.26
C THR A 74 -9.65 2.57 -5.33
N PHE A 75 -8.68 3.46 -5.43
CA PHE A 75 -8.70 4.74 -4.76
C PHE A 75 -9.32 5.78 -5.69
N VAL A 76 -10.38 6.42 -5.25
CA VAL A 76 -10.93 7.57 -5.94
C VAL A 76 -10.67 8.78 -5.05
N ILE A 77 -9.81 9.68 -5.50
CA ILE A 77 -9.43 10.88 -4.76
C ILE A 77 -9.68 12.07 -5.68
N ASP A 78 -10.74 12.81 -5.39
CA ASP A 78 -11.19 13.95 -6.22
C ASP A 78 -11.37 13.49 -7.69
N ASP A 79 -10.54 13.97 -8.62
CA ASP A 79 -10.61 13.61 -10.05
C ASP A 79 -9.59 12.54 -10.47
N ILE A 80 -8.93 11.90 -9.51
CA ILE A 80 -7.92 10.87 -9.75
C ILE A 80 -8.46 9.51 -9.34
N ASP A 81 -8.35 8.54 -10.23
CA ASP A 81 -8.59 7.13 -9.93
C ASP A 81 -7.26 6.39 -9.93
N GLU A 82 -7.01 5.62 -8.88
CA GLU A 82 -5.81 4.79 -8.80
C GLU A 82 -6.21 3.36 -8.49
N VAL A 83 -5.81 2.42 -9.36
CA VAL A 83 -6.00 0.99 -9.13
C VAL A 83 -4.71 0.43 -8.59
N THR A 84 -4.74 -0.06 -7.37
CA THR A 84 -3.56 -0.55 -6.66
C THR A 84 -3.67 -2.05 -6.42
N PHE A 85 -2.63 -2.77 -6.84
CA PHE A 85 -2.49 -4.19 -6.56
C PHE A 85 -1.73 -4.33 -5.25
N LEU A 86 -2.41 -4.81 -4.22
CA LEU A 86 -1.86 -4.93 -2.86
C LEU A 86 -1.29 -6.33 -2.64
N TYR A 87 0.00 -6.37 -2.32
CA TYR A 87 0.74 -7.60 -2.06
C TYR A 87 1.24 -7.66 -0.63
N THR A 88 1.44 -8.88 -0.13
CA THR A 88 2.17 -9.12 1.11
C THR A 88 3.21 -10.19 0.88
N SER A 89 4.29 -10.15 1.67
CA SER A 89 5.34 -11.16 1.65
C SER A 89 5.98 -11.29 3.01
N ASP A 90 6.33 -12.52 3.37
CA ASP A 90 7.18 -12.82 4.54
C ASP A 90 8.44 -13.59 4.11
N ASP A 91 8.72 -13.64 2.80
CA ASP A 91 9.82 -14.40 2.22
C ASP A 91 10.61 -13.54 1.24
N TYR A 92 11.70 -12.98 1.69
CA TYR A 92 12.56 -12.07 0.94
C TYR A 92 14.00 -12.20 1.42
N GLN A 93 14.95 -11.76 0.58
CA GLN A 93 16.38 -11.83 0.85
C GLN A 93 17.06 -10.50 0.60
N GLY A 94 18.27 -10.37 1.14
CA GLY A 94 19.12 -9.20 0.92
C GLY A 94 19.19 -8.31 2.14
N GLU A 95 19.85 -7.17 1.96
CA GLU A 95 20.04 -6.18 3.00
C GLU A 95 19.25 -4.91 2.67
N MET A 96 18.59 -4.37 3.69
CA MET A 96 17.82 -3.14 3.53
C MET A 96 18.74 -1.96 3.33
N LYS A 97 18.41 -1.12 2.34
CA LYS A 97 19.16 0.09 2.04
C LYS A 97 18.36 1.34 2.43
N THR A 98 19.02 2.48 2.43
CA THR A 98 18.37 3.78 2.61
C THR A 98 17.49 4.12 1.41
N CYS A 99 16.26 4.53 1.67
CA CYS A 99 15.31 4.95 0.64
C CYS A 99 15.37 6.46 0.44
N ASN A 100 15.29 6.90 -0.82
CA ASN A 100 15.31 8.33 -1.17
C ASN A 100 13.98 9.05 -0.92
N GLU A 101 12.88 8.32 -0.74
CA GLU A 101 11.53 8.90 -0.61
C GLU A 101 11.08 9.05 0.84
N GLY A 102 11.68 8.29 1.75
CA GLY A 102 11.32 8.30 3.16
C GLY A 102 12.18 7.37 3.98
N ASP A 103 11.79 7.20 5.22
CA ASP A 103 12.47 6.32 6.16
C ASP A 103 11.73 4.99 6.23
N LEU A 104 12.47 3.89 6.06
CA LEU A 104 11.93 2.54 6.20
C LEU A 104 11.96 2.15 7.68
N VAL A 105 10.80 1.76 8.20
CA VAL A 105 10.66 1.40 9.62
C VAL A 105 9.81 0.15 9.76
N TRP A 106 10.17 -0.69 10.73
CA TRP A 106 9.37 -1.84 11.14
C TRP A 106 8.36 -1.40 12.20
N VAL A 107 7.09 -1.63 11.93
CA VAL A 107 5.99 -1.19 12.79
C VAL A 107 5.24 -2.42 13.29
N LYS A 108 5.04 -2.51 14.61
CA LYS A 108 4.22 -3.59 15.17
C LYS A 108 2.80 -3.49 14.62
N GLU A 109 2.20 -4.61 14.24
CA GLU A 109 0.87 -4.62 13.63
C GLU A 109 -0.16 -3.88 14.48
N GLU A 110 -0.13 -4.07 15.79
CA GLU A 110 -1.06 -3.44 16.73
C GLU A 110 -0.86 -1.92 16.85
N LYS A 111 0.23 -1.39 16.31
CA LYS A 111 0.55 0.05 16.34
C LYS A 111 0.24 0.77 15.04
N ILE A 112 -0.06 0.06 13.96
CA ILE A 112 -0.24 0.66 12.63
C ILE A 112 -1.37 1.70 12.64
N GLU A 113 -2.50 1.40 13.27
CA GLU A 113 -3.65 2.30 13.28
C GLU A 113 -3.44 3.56 14.12
N GLU A 114 -2.39 3.61 14.95
CA GLU A 114 -2.02 4.79 15.72
C GLU A 114 -1.14 5.76 14.95
N LEU A 115 -0.62 5.33 13.78
CA LEU A 115 0.25 6.15 12.94
C LEU A 115 -0.55 7.06 12.02
N PRO A 116 0.07 8.16 11.52
CA PRO A 116 -0.54 8.94 10.44
C PRO A 116 -0.51 8.13 9.15
N ILE A 117 -1.62 7.46 8.88
CA ILE A 117 -1.88 6.69 7.66
C ILE A 117 -3.16 7.23 7.03
N TRP A 118 -3.38 6.87 5.76
CA TRP A 118 -4.65 7.18 5.12
C TRP A 118 -5.78 6.45 5.85
N PRO A 119 -6.94 7.10 6.07
CA PRO A 119 -8.04 6.46 6.80
C PRO A 119 -8.45 5.10 6.25
N GLY A 120 -8.51 4.96 4.92
CA GLY A 120 -8.89 3.70 4.28
C GLY A 120 -7.89 2.58 4.48
N ASP A 121 -6.64 2.90 4.78
CA ASP A 121 -5.61 1.89 5.04
C ASP A 121 -5.95 1.07 6.27
N LYS A 122 -6.63 1.66 7.25
CA LYS A 122 -7.13 0.92 8.41
C LYS A 122 -8.10 -0.19 7.99
N ILE A 123 -8.92 0.09 6.98
CA ILE A 123 -9.89 -0.90 6.47
C ILE A 123 -9.15 -2.08 5.85
N PHE A 124 -8.20 -1.83 4.94
CA PHE A 124 -7.54 -2.97 4.31
C PHE A 124 -6.61 -3.73 5.27
N PHE A 125 -5.99 -3.08 6.25
CA PHE A 125 -5.21 -3.80 7.26
C PHE A 125 -6.10 -4.74 8.10
N ARG A 126 -7.32 -4.32 8.43
CA ARG A 126 -8.29 -5.18 9.13
C ARG A 126 -8.69 -6.36 8.25
N LEU A 127 -8.97 -6.11 6.96
CA LEU A 127 -9.32 -7.17 6.02
C LEU A 127 -8.16 -8.16 5.80
N LEU A 128 -6.92 -7.68 5.75
CA LEU A 128 -5.75 -8.54 5.64
C LEU A 128 -5.63 -9.53 6.80
N LYS A 129 -6.05 -9.13 8.00
CA LYS A 129 -6.06 -10.01 9.16
C LYS A 129 -7.20 -11.03 9.12
N GLU A 130 -8.35 -10.63 8.60
CA GLU A 130 -9.58 -11.43 8.62
C GLU A 130 -9.69 -12.39 7.45
N ARG A 131 -9.12 -12.04 6.29
CA ARG A 131 -9.32 -12.78 5.04
C ARG A 131 -7.99 -13.31 4.50
N SER A 132 -8.05 -14.51 3.93
CA SER A 132 -6.93 -15.11 3.20
C SER A 132 -7.14 -15.10 1.69
N ASP A 133 -8.37 -14.84 1.23
CA ASP A 133 -8.71 -14.72 -0.18
C ASP A 133 -8.47 -13.28 -0.69
N VAL A 134 -8.38 -13.13 -2.00
CA VAL A 134 -8.25 -11.81 -2.61
C VAL A 134 -9.57 -11.06 -2.52
N PHE A 135 -9.52 -9.81 -2.12
CA PHE A 135 -10.71 -8.96 -2.06
C PHE A 135 -10.56 -7.74 -2.96
N SER A 136 -11.69 -7.19 -3.38
CA SER A 136 -11.76 -5.93 -4.08
C SER A 136 -12.23 -4.86 -3.08
N LEU A 137 -11.55 -3.73 -3.06
CA LEU A 137 -11.85 -2.65 -2.13
C LEU A 137 -11.91 -1.34 -2.91
N LYS A 138 -13.00 -0.58 -2.75
CA LYS A 138 -13.07 0.77 -3.27
C LYS A 138 -13.06 1.75 -2.10
N LEU A 139 -12.18 2.74 -2.18
CA LEU A 139 -12.06 3.79 -1.17
C LEU A 139 -12.25 5.14 -1.87
N HIS A 140 -13.29 5.86 -1.50
CA HIS A 140 -13.59 7.16 -2.10
C HIS A 140 -13.27 8.28 -1.13
N TYR A 141 -12.35 9.13 -1.53
CA TYR A 141 -11.91 10.30 -0.77
C TYR A 141 -12.39 11.59 -1.44
N ILE A 142 -12.75 12.55 -0.63
CA ILE A 142 -12.84 13.94 -1.03
C ILE A 142 -11.73 14.65 -0.27
N HIS A 143 -10.72 15.13 -1.01
CA HIS A 143 -9.45 15.58 -0.45
C HIS A 143 -8.83 14.43 0.36
N ASP A 144 -8.57 14.62 1.63
CA ASP A 144 -7.96 13.59 2.50
C ASP A 144 -8.99 12.88 3.39
N GLU A 145 -10.28 13.15 3.20
CA GLU A 145 -11.36 12.54 3.98
C GLU A 145 -11.97 11.36 3.25
N LEU A 146 -12.04 10.20 3.92
CA LEU A 146 -12.69 9.02 3.39
C LEU A 146 -14.20 9.17 3.55
N VAL A 147 -14.93 9.23 2.43
CA VAL A 147 -16.39 9.45 2.43
C VAL A 147 -17.19 8.18 2.18
N SER A 148 -16.62 7.18 1.52
CA SER A 148 -17.29 5.89 1.35
C SER A 148 -16.29 4.77 1.08
N ALA A 149 -16.71 3.54 1.37
CA ALA A 149 -15.93 2.34 1.10
C ALA A 149 -16.84 1.21 0.66
N ALA A 150 -16.33 0.34 -0.22
CA ALA A 150 -17.04 -0.85 -0.68
C ALA A 150 -16.08 -2.04 -0.74
N VAL A 151 -16.54 -3.18 -0.26
CA VAL A 151 -15.78 -4.44 -0.29
C VAL A 151 -16.52 -5.44 -1.16
N ASP A 152 -15.82 -6.00 -2.15
CA ASP A 152 -16.39 -6.95 -3.10
C ASP A 152 -17.69 -6.42 -3.75
N GLY A 153 -17.70 -5.13 -4.06
CA GLY A 153 -18.81 -4.45 -4.71
C GLY A 153 -19.95 -4.03 -3.78
N LYS A 154 -19.81 -4.24 -2.48
CA LYS A 154 -20.86 -3.89 -1.50
C LYS A 154 -20.39 -2.75 -0.61
N THR A 155 -21.19 -1.70 -0.54
CA THR A 155 -20.92 -0.58 0.36
C THR A 155 -20.92 -1.06 1.81
N ILE A 156 -19.92 -0.60 2.56
CA ILE A 156 -19.79 -0.95 3.98
C ILE A 156 -19.85 0.30 4.84
N ASP A 157 -20.23 0.10 6.10
CA ASP A 157 -20.03 1.09 7.14
C ASP A 157 -18.61 0.91 7.70
N PHE A 158 -17.97 2.00 8.10
CA PHE A 158 -16.60 1.93 8.60
C PHE A 158 -16.37 2.93 9.73
N VAL A 159 -15.41 2.57 10.57
CA VAL A 159 -14.87 3.44 11.61
C VAL A 159 -13.36 3.56 11.39
N VAL A 160 -12.89 4.78 11.21
CA VAL A 160 -11.46 5.06 10.93
C VAL A 160 -10.85 6.06 11.93
#